data_5ead90f6908f6e9ceac54e2703218e9b
#
_entry.id   5ead90f6908f6e9ceac54e2703218e9b
#
_cell.length_a   1.000
_cell.length_b   1.000
_cell.length_c   1.000
_cell.angle_alpha   90.00
_cell.angle_beta   90.00
_cell.angle_gamma   90.00
#
_symmetry.space_group_name_H-M   'P 1'
#
loop_
_entity.id
_entity.type
_entity.pdbx_description
1 polymer ?
#
loop_
_entity_poly.entity_id
_entity_poly.type
_entity_poly.pdbx_seq_one_letter_code
_entity_poly.pdbx_strand_id
1 'polypeptide(L)'
;GDVYKRQALAWGEGIDQGQRDQVRQLFTDVGEILELAEAKLDAFLALTSSGPAFVALVAEAMADGAVAAGLPRDLALRLSHRTLAGTAELLDRRDLHPAQLKDMVTSPGGTTIAGVRALERIGLRSALIEAVVAAAERSRELD
;
A
#
# COMPACT_ATOMS: atom_id res chain seq x y z
N GLY A 1 -7.91 -7.99 -14.90
CA GLY A 1 -7.37 -8.46 -13.65
C GLY A 1 -8.16 -7.86 -12.51
N ASP A 2 -8.82 -8.72 -11.74
CA ASP A 2 -9.71 -8.30 -10.67
C ASP A 2 -8.92 -7.58 -9.59
N VAL A 3 -9.36 -6.39 -9.26
CA VAL A 3 -8.90 -5.69 -8.07
C VAL A 3 -9.43 -6.48 -6.88
N TYR A 4 -8.55 -7.19 -6.19
CA TYR A 4 -8.89 -7.94 -4.99
C TYR A 4 -9.40 -6.95 -3.93
N LYS A 5 -10.70 -6.98 -3.68
CA LYS A 5 -11.31 -6.14 -2.65
C LYS A 5 -10.95 -6.72 -1.29
N ARG A 6 -10.42 -5.90 -0.41
CA ARG A 6 -10.24 -6.23 1.00
C ARG A 6 -11.38 -5.62 1.78
N GLN A 7 -11.98 -6.41 2.66
CA GLN A 7 -13.09 -6.00 3.50
C GLN A 7 -12.72 -6.22 4.97
N ALA A 8 -12.98 -5.25 5.80
CA ALA A 8 -12.86 -5.39 7.24
C ALA A 8 -14.24 -5.52 7.86
N LEU A 9 -14.40 -6.48 8.78
CA LEU A 9 -15.59 -6.66 9.58
C LEU A 9 -15.25 -6.37 11.04
N ALA A 10 -16.03 -5.48 11.65
CA ALA A 10 -16.06 -5.30 13.10
C ALA A 10 -17.40 -5.81 13.63
N TRP A 11 -17.34 -6.50 14.76
CA TRP A 11 -18.52 -7.13 15.35
C TRP A 11 -19.03 -6.28 16.53
N GLY A 12 -20.31 -5.92 16.49
CA GLY A 12 -20.99 -5.35 17.63
C GLY A 12 -21.19 -6.35 18.78
N GLU A 13 -21.54 -5.86 19.94
CA GLU A 13 -21.86 -6.70 21.08
C GLU A 13 -23.10 -7.58 20.82
N GLY A 14 -23.10 -8.81 21.34
CA GLY A 14 -24.25 -9.72 21.27
C GLY A 14 -24.39 -10.52 19.98
N ILE A 15 -23.46 -10.42 19.02
CA ILE A 15 -23.49 -11.22 17.79
C ILE A 15 -22.88 -12.59 18.06
N ASP A 16 -23.67 -13.65 17.87
CA ASP A 16 -23.23 -15.03 18.04
C ASP A 16 -22.36 -15.53 16.87
N GLN A 17 -21.71 -16.69 17.06
CA GLN A 17 -20.81 -17.27 16.08
C GLN A 17 -21.54 -17.65 14.77
N GLY A 18 -22.78 -18.13 14.85
CA GLY A 18 -23.56 -18.50 13.66
C GLY A 18 -23.89 -17.29 12.78
N GLN A 19 -24.21 -16.17 13.40
CA GLN A 19 -24.44 -14.90 12.69
C GLN A 19 -23.15 -14.40 12.04
N ARG A 20 -22.01 -14.48 12.72
CA ARG A 20 -20.70 -14.13 12.15
C ARG A 20 -20.36 -14.97 10.92
N ASP A 21 -20.60 -16.28 11.00
CA ASP A 21 -20.31 -17.21 9.91
C ASP A 21 -21.21 -16.95 8.69
N GLN A 22 -22.49 -16.61 8.89
CA GLN A 22 -23.38 -16.20 7.82
C GLN A 22 -22.91 -14.93 7.10
N VAL A 23 -22.49 -13.91 7.87
CA VAL A 23 -21.96 -12.67 7.28
C VAL A 23 -20.66 -12.93 6.54
N ARG A 24 -19.73 -13.72 7.11
CA ARG A 24 -18.51 -14.11 6.39
C ARG A 24 -18.81 -14.76 5.05
N GLN A 25 -19.76 -15.70 5.04
CA GLN A 25 -20.11 -16.42 3.81
C GLN A 25 -20.64 -15.50 2.70
N LEU A 26 -21.38 -14.45 3.05
CA LEU A 26 -21.87 -13.45 2.08
C LEU A 26 -20.74 -12.68 1.39
N PHE A 27 -19.61 -12.49 2.06
CA PHE A 27 -18.50 -11.69 1.55
C PHE A 27 -17.33 -12.52 1.00
N THR A 28 -17.31 -13.84 1.22
CA THR A 28 -16.20 -14.73 0.80
C THR A 28 -15.95 -14.67 -0.72
N ASP A 29 -17.01 -14.47 -1.52
CA ASP A 29 -16.90 -14.41 -2.98
C ASP A 29 -16.45 -13.04 -3.50
N VAL A 30 -16.34 -12.04 -2.61
CA VAL A 30 -16.06 -10.64 -3.00
C VAL A 30 -14.58 -10.27 -2.79
N GLY A 31 -13.86 -11.01 -1.95
CA GLY A 31 -12.44 -10.75 -1.66
C GLY A 31 -11.99 -11.26 -0.30
N GLU A 32 -10.83 -10.83 0.13
CA GLU A 32 -10.27 -11.14 1.45
C GLU A 32 -11.09 -10.48 2.56
N ILE A 33 -11.46 -11.26 3.58
CA ILE A 33 -12.18 -10.77 4.76
C ILE A 33 -11.22 -10.74 5.95
N LEU A 34 -11.11 -9.57 6.57
CA LEU A 34 -10.32 -9.35 7.77
C LEU A 34 -11.24 -9.00 8.93
N GLU A 35 -11.09 -9.67 10.06
CA GLU A 35 -11.79 -9.31 11.29
C GLU A 35 -10.92 -8.40 12.15
N LEU A 36 -11.42 -7.22 12.42
CA LEU A 36 -10.71 -6.18 13.17
C LEU A 36 -11.60 -5.66 14.31
N ALA A 37 -10.95 -5.24 15.39
CA ALA A 37 -11.64 -4.41 16.38
C ALA A 37 -12.06 -3.09 15.72
N GLU A 38 -13.25 -2.57 16.07
CA GLU A 38 -13.81 -1.33 15.52
C GLU A 38 -12.81 -0.16 15.57
N ALA A 39 -12.11 0.01 16.68
CA ALA A 39 -11.08 1.04 16.86
C ALA A 39 -9.90 0.98 15.86
N LYS A 40 -9.80 -0.08 15.03
CA LYS A 40 -8.78 -0.24 14.00
C LYS A 40 -9.28 0.06 12.58
N LEU A 41 -10.59 0.30 12.41
CA LEU A 41 -11.19 0.49 11.09
C LEU A 41 -10.64 1.74 10.38
N ASP A 42 -10.43 2.85 11.10
CA ASP A 42 -9.86 4.07 10.51
C ASP A 42 -8.48 3.86 9.94
N ALA A 43 -7.61 3.18 10.67
CA ALA A 43 -6.27 2.85 10.19
C ALA A 43 -6.32 1.87 9.00
N PHE A 44 -7.25 0.92 9.01
CA PHE A 44 -7.49 0.03 7.88
C PHE A 44 -7.93 0.82 6.64
N LEU A 45 -8.91 1.71 6.77
CA LEU A 45 -9.40 2.55 5.67
C LEU A 45 -8.32 3.48 5.14
N ALA A 46 -7.55 4.12 6.01
CA ALA A 46 -6.45 4.99 5.62
C ALA A 46 -5.41 4.26 4.75
N LEU A 47 -5.10 3.00 5.09
CA LEU A 47 -4.13 2.21 4.34
C LEU A 47 -4.72 1.62 3.05
N THR A 48 -5.95 1.10 3.09
CA THR A 48 -6.49 0.29 1.99
C THR A 48 -7.37 1.09 1.03
N SER A 49 -8.08 2.11 1.50
CA SER A 49 -8.96 2.94 0.69
C SER A 49 -8.27 4.22 0.20
N SER A 50 -7.47 4.88 1.06
CA SER A 50 -6.70 6.07 0.68
C SER A 50 -5.33 5.70 0.08
N GLY A 51 -4.73 4.59 0.51
CA GLY A 51 -3.42 4.11 0.05
C GLY A 51 -3.23 4.06 -1.46
N PRO A 52 -4.22 3.63 -2.27
CA PRO A 52 -4.10 3.66 -3.72
C PRO A 52 -3.78 5.02 -4.30
N ALA A 53 -4.29 6.12 -3.71
CA ALA A 53 -3.94 7.48 -4.13
C ALA A 53 -2.48 7.82 -3.81
N PHE A 54 -1.97 7.37 -2.65
CA PHE A 54 -0.56 7.58 -2.28
C PHE A 54 0.37 6.79 -3.20
N VAL A 55 0.01 5.55 -3.53
CA VAL A 55 0.76 4.72 -4.49
C VAL A 55 0.74 5.34 -5.89
N ALA A 56 -0.41 5.90 -6.32
CA ALA A 56 -0.51 6.59 -7.61
C ALA A 56 0.41 7.81 -7.68
N LEU A 57 0.48 8.60 -6.60
CA LEU A 57 1.40 9.73 -6.49
C LEU A 57 2.87 9.28 -6.57
N VAL A 58 3.23 8.18 -5.90
CA VAL A 58 4.58 7.60 -6.01
C VAL A 58 4.86 7.14 -7.44
N ALA A 59 3.89 6.50 -8.11
CA ALA A 59 4.04 6.05 -9.50
C ALA A 59 4.30 7.22 -10.46
N GLU A 60 3.55 8.30 -10.31
CA GLU A 60 3.71 9.54 -11.11
C GLU A 60 5.08 10.16 -10.87
N ALA A 61 5.48 10.35 -9.61
CA ALA A 61 6.78 10.91 -9.27
C ALA A 61 7.96 10.06 -9.81
N MET A 62 7.85 8.73 -9.76
CA MET A 62 8.86 7.84 -10.34
C MET A 62 8.93 7.99 -11.87
N ALA A 63 7.78 8.12 -12.53
CA ALA A 63 7.73 8.37 -13.98
C ALA A 63 8.32 9.72 -14.34
N ASP A 64 8.04 10.78 -13.56
CA ASP A 64 8.63 12.11 -13.76
C ASP A 64 10.15 12.09 -13.60
N GLY A 65 10.65 11.38 -12.60
CA GLY A 65 12.09 11.18 -12.42
C GLY A 65 12.73 10.46 -13.61
N ALA A 66 12.06 9.43 -14.15
CA ALA A 66 12.53 8.72 -15.33
C ALA A 66 12.53 9.60 -16.58
N VAL A 67 11.53 10.48 -16.75
CA VAL A 67 11.50 11.48 -17.84
C VAL A 67 12.63 12.49 -17.67
N ALA A 68 12.87 12.98 -16.46
CA ALA A 68 13.98 13.88 -16.18
C ALA A 68 15.34 13.25 -16.48
N ALA A 69 15.44 11.91 -16.36
CA ALA A 69 16.60 11.13 -16.73
C ALA A 69 16.67 10.74 -18.22
N GLY A 70 15.69 11.16 -19.05
CA GLY A 70 15.71 11.02 -20.49
C GLY A 70 14.79 9.95 -21.10
N LEU A 71 13.94 9.28 -20.32
CA LEU A 71 12.98 8.33 -20.88
C LEU A 71 11.75 9.07 -21.50
N PRO A 72 11.20 8.55 -22.60
CA PRO A 72 9.92 9.04 -23.11
C PRO A 72 8.79 8.83 -22.07
N ARG A 73 7.86 9.78 -21.98
CA ARG A 73 6.78 9.80 -20.99
C ARG A 73 5.98 8.51 -20.93
N ASP A 74 5.51 8.02 -22.07
CA ASP A 74 4.67 6.81 -22.13
C ASP A 74 5.42 5.55 -21.63
N LEU A 75 6.70 5.46 -21.95
CA LEU A 75 7.55 4.37 -21.48
C LEU A 75 7.80 4.50 -19.97
N ALA A 76 8.08 5.70 -19.48
CA ALA A 76 8.32 5.98 -18.07
C ALA A 76 7.10 5.60 -17.21
N LEU A 77 5.90 5.99 -17.59
CA LEU A 77 4.65 5.62 -16.90
C LEU A 77 4.46 4.11 -16.87
N ARG A 78 4.58 3.45 -18.01
CA ARG A 78 4.41 1.99 -18.10
C ARG A 78 5.41 1.23 -17.22
N LEU A 79 6.67 1.65 -17.22
CA LEU A 79 7.72 1.02 -16.41
C LEU A 79 7.53 1.28 -14.92
N SER A 80 7.13 2.49 -14.53
CA SER A 80 6.81 2.83 -13.14
C SER A 80 5.69 1.94 -12.59
N HIS A 81 4.57 1.81 -13.30
CA HIS A 81 3.46 0.95 -12.90
C HIS A 81 3.89 -0.52 -12.75
N ARG A 82 4.67 -1.04 -13.69
CA ARG A 82 5.17 -2.43 -13.63
C ARG A 82 6.17 -2.66 -12.50
N THR A 83 7.01 -1.68 -12.21
CA THR A 83 7.96 -1.76 -11.10
C THR A 83 7.21 -1.84 -9.77
N LEU A 84 6.21 -0.99 -9.55
CA LEU A 84 5.39 -1.03 -8.33
C LEU A 84 4.63 -2.35 -8.19
N ALA A 85 3.95 -2.79 -9.25
CA ALA A 85 3.19 -4.03 -9.23
C ALA A 85 4.08 -5.25 -8.97
N GLY A 86 5.21 -5.37 -9.69
CA GLY A 86 6.15 -6.47 -9.51
C GLY A 86 6.83 -6.49 -8.15
N THR A 87 7.11 -5.31 -7.58
CA THR A 87 7.68 -5.19 -6.24
C THR A 87 6.67 -5.64 -5.17
N ALA A 88 5.42 -5.20 -5.27
CA ALA A 88 4.36 -5.62 -4.36
C ALA A 88 4.12 -7.14 -4.43
N GLU A 89 4.02 -7.69 -5.63
CA GLU A 89 3.86 -9.13 -5.86
C GLU A 89 5.04 -9.94 -5.29
N LEU A 90 6.26 -9.44 -5.43
CA LEU A 90 7.44 -10.12 -4.89
C LEU A 90 7.46 -10.14 -3.36
N LEU A 91 7.07 -9.03 -2.72
CA LEU A 91 6.95 -8.95 -1.26
C LEU A 91 5.90 -9.92 -0.73
N ASP A 92 4.73 -9.95 -1.36
CA ASP A 92 3.60 -10.80 -0.99
C ASP A 92 3.92 -12.28 -1.17
N ARG A 93 4.36 -12.69 -2.37
CA ARG A 93 4.65 -14.11 -2.68
C ARG A 93 5.79 -14.72 -1.88
N ARG A 94 6.78 -13.94 -1.48
CA ARG A 94 7.97 -14.43 -0.76
C ARG A 94 7.94 -14.12 0.72
N ASP A 95 6.89 -13.51 1.21
CA ASP A 95 6.77 -13.05 2.62
C ASP A 95 8.02 -12.30 3.09
N LEU A 96 8.52 -11.40 2.23
CA LEU A 96 9.73 -10.64 2.50
C LEU A 96 9.42 -9.37 3.28
N HIS A 97 10.19 -9.13 4.33
CA HIS A 97 10.19 -7.78 4.90
C HIS A 97 10.72 -6.76 3.87
N PRO A 98 10.09 -5.58 3.71
CA PRO A 98 10.51 -4.59 2.71
C PRO A 98 11.99 -4.20 2.77
N ALA A 99 12.58 -4.16 3.97
CA ALA A 99 14.01 -3.89 4.13
C ALA A 99 14.90 -4.98 3.50
N GLN A 100 14.48 -6.25 3.59
CA GLN A 100 15.22 -7.35 2.98
C GLN A 100 15.23 -7.22 1.45
N LEU A 101 14.08 -6.93 0.84
CA LEU A 101 14.03 -6.71 -0.60
C LEU A 101 14.89 -5.51 -1.02
N LYS A 102 14.81 -4.40 -0.27
CA LYS A 102 15.67 -3.22 -0.51
C LYS A 102 17.15 -3.61 -0.50
N ASP A 103 17.60 -4.37 0.49
CA ASP A 103 19.00 -4.80 0.62
C ASP A 103 19.42 -5.76 -0.51
N MET A 104 18.53 -6.68 -0.93
CA MET A 104 18.81 -7.61 -2.04
C MET A 104 19.08 -6.90 -3.37
N VAL A 105 18.50 -5.72 -3.60
CA VAL A 105 18.68 -4.96 -4.85
C VAL A 105 19.66 -3.79 -4.71
N THR A 106 20.37 -3.72 -3.57
CA THR A 106 21.27 -2.61 -3.27
C THR A 106 22.72 -3.10 -3.22
N SER A 107 23.44 -2.91 -4.31
CA SER A 107 24.88 -3.20 -4.37
C SER A 107 25.72 -2.06 -3.77
N PRO A 108 26.93 -2.38 -3.21
CA PRO A 108 27.84 -1.37 -2.70
C PRO A 108 28.21 -0.33 -3.77
N GLY A 109 28.02 0.95 -3.46
CA GLY A 109 28.33 2.06 -4.38
C GLY A 109 27.46 2.14 -5.64
N GLY A 110 26.40 1.31 -5.75
CA GLY A 110 25.55 1.23 -6.92
C GLY A 110 24.52 2.35 -7.05
N THR A 111 23.76 2.30 -8.14
CA THR A 111 22.69 3.30 -8.43
C THR A 111 21.56 3.24 -7.43
N THR A 112 21.20 2.06 -6.95
CA THR A 112 20.13 1.86 -5.98
C THR A 112 20.42 2.58 -4.67
N ILE A 113 21.62 2.41 -4.10
CA ILE A 113 21.94 3.08 -2.83
C ILE A 113 22.03 4.60 -2.98
N ALA A 114 22.46 5.10 -4.12
CA ALA A 114 22.46 6.54 -4.41
C ALA A 114 21.01 7.10 -4.42
N GLY A 115 20.08 6.40 -5.06
CA GLY A 115 18.65 6.75 -5.05
C GLY A 115 18.03 6.66 -3.67
N VAL A 116 18.26 5.56 -2.94
CA VAL A 116 17.76 5.38 -1.56
C VAL A 116 18.25 6.51 -0.65
N ARG A 117 19.55 6.85 -0.73
CA ARG A 117 20.11 7.97 0.05
C ARG A 117 19.43 9.31 -0.26
N ALA A 118 19.07 9.56 -1.52
CA ALA A 118 18.35 10.77 -1.89
C ALA A 118 16.94 10.78 -1.28
N LEU A 119 16.20 9.67 -1.33
CA LEU A 119 14.87 9.53 -0.75
C LEU A 119 14.88 9.70 0.78
N GLU A 120 15.86 9.10 1.47
CA GLU A 120 16.01 9.25 2.93
C GLU A 120 16.30 10.71 3.30
N ARG A 121 17.14 11.40 2.55
CA ARG A 121 17.49 12.80 2.80
C ARG A 121 16.29 13.75 2.72
N ILE A 122 15.35 13.49 1.81
CA ILE A 122 14.14 14.32 1.65
C ILE A 122 12.95 13.83 2.49
N GLY A 123 13.11 12.75 3.26
CA GLY A 123 12.12 12.31 4.24
C GLY A 123 10.95 11.52 3.68
N LEU A 124 11.14 10.72 2.61
CA LEU A 124 10.09 9.90 2.01
C LEU A 124 9.33 9.05 3.06
N ARG A 125 10.05 8.43 4.00
CA ARG A 125 9.40 7.61 5.04
C ARG A 125 8.44 8.41 5.88
N SER A 126 8.87 9.55 6.39
CA SER A 126 8.03 10.44 7.19
C SER A 126 6.83 10.92 6.39
N ALA A 127 7.01 11.29 5.13
CA ALA A 127 5.91 11.74 4.28
C ALA A 127 4.82 10.69 4.11
N LEU A 128 5.18 9.42 3.88
CA LEU A 128 4.23 8.33 3.75
C LEU A 128 3.57 7.95 5.07
N ILE A 129 4.31 7.96 6.18
CA ILE A 129 3.77 7.73 7.53
C ILE A 129 2.72 8.80 7.85
N GLU A 130 3.07 10.07 7.68
CA GLU A 130 2.16 11.19 7.95
C GLU A 130 0.92 11.16 7.05
N ALA A 131 1.05 10.76 5.79
CA ALA A 131 -0.11 10.64 4.90
C ALA A 131 -1.13 9.60 5.40
N VAL A 132 -0.66 8.45 5.88
CA VAL A 132 -1.55 7.41 6.44
C VAL A 132 -2.15 7.87 7.76
N VAL A 133 -1.36 8.49 8.65
CA VAL A 133 -1.83 9.01 9.94
C VAL A 133 -2.90 10.08 9.72
N ALA A 134 -2.63 11.07 8.87
CA ALA A 134 -3.60 12.14 8.57
C ALA A 134 -4.92 11.61 7.98
N ALA A 135 -4.84 10.60 7.11
CA ALA A 135 -6.05 9.98 6.57
C ALA A 135 -6.87 9.26 7.65
N ALA A 136 -6.21 8.56 8.58
CA ALA A 136 -6.88 7.90 9.70
C ALA A 136 -7.48 8.90 10.71
N GLU A 137 -6.82 10.02 10.96
CA GLU A 137 -7.34 11.10 11.80
C GLU A 137 -8.56 11.72 11.15
N ARG A 138 -8.50 12.00 9.85
CA ARG A 138 -9.64 12.57 9.13
C ARG A 138 -10.85 11.64 9.09
N SER A 139 -10.63 10.32 8.99
CA SER A 139 -11.72 9.33 9.07
C SER A 139 -12.50 9.48 10.37
N ARG A 140 -11.82 9.52 11.52
CA ARG A 140 -12.46 9.70 12.85
C ARG A 140 -13.25 10.98 13.02
N GLU A 141 -12.92 12.03 12.28
CA GLU A 141 -13.64 13.29 12.32
C GLU A 141 -14.94 13.27 11.50
N LEU A 142 -15.12 12.28 10.63
CA LEU A 142 -16.29 12.15 9.76
C LEU A 142 -17.39 11.25 10.35
N ASP A 143 -17.06 10.47 11.39
CA ASP A 143 -17.99 9.65 12.17
C ASP A 143 -18.66 10.52 13.26
#